data_c79ed7a45f0a1f7f1a527d04663164dc
#
_entry.id   c79ed7a45f0a1f7f1a527d04663164dc
#
_cell.length_a   1.000
_cell.length_b   1.000
_cell.length_c   1.000
_cell.angle_alpha   90.00
_cell.angle_beta   90.00
_cell.angle_gamma   90.00
#
_symmetry.space_group_name_H-M   'P 1'
#
loop_
_entity.id
_entity.type
_entity.pdbx_description
1 polymer ?
#
loop_
_entity_poly.entity_id
_entity_poly.type
_entity_poly.pdbx_seq_one_letter_code
_entity_poly.pdbx_strand_id
1 'polypeptide(L)'
;MLKRNADMAQIFHRSANFIARASLLGGALLAGAALTAVLVLARSPYITNERVTRTQPVQFSHKHHVGDDGIDCRYCHTSVESSAYAGIPPTRTCMNCHSVLFNNVGYLEIIRESYRADESIQWTKVHRLADYVYFNHSIHINKGIGCSSCHGSVNQMPLILQASPLNMNWCLDCHRNPQANLRPKDQIFNMDWKAPANQEEVGRQLAAEYKLRTTVELTSCSTCHR
;
A
#
# COMPACT_ATOMS: atom_id res chain seq x y z
N MET A 1 21.17 -77.88 12.77
CA MET A 1 20.52 -76.66 12.24
C MET A 1 19.92 -75.90 13.40
N LEU A 2 20.65 -74.91 13.96
CA LEU A 2 20.15 -74.02 15.01
C LEU A 2 19.39 -72.89 14.35
N LYS A 3 18.03 -72.86 14.52
CA LYS A 3 17.21 -71.69 14.22
C LYS A 3 17.57 -70.58 15.26
N ARG A 4 18.34 -69.61 14.86
CA ARG A 4 18.46 -68.34 15.59
C ARG A 4 17.13 -67.61 15.44
N ASN A 5 16.24 -67.76 16.40
CA ASN A 5 15.17 -66.80 16.63
C ASN A 5 15.81 -65.48 17.06
N ALA A 6 15.96 -64.58 16.12
CA ALA A 6 16.26 -63.21 16.47
C ALA A 6 14.99 -62.60 17.07
N ASP A 7 14.77 -62.87 18.34
CA ASP A 7 13.81 -62.12 19.14
C ASP A 7 14.32 -60.67 19.25
N MET A 8 13.88 -59.87 18.30
CA MET A 8 14.01 -58.45 18.41
C MET A 8 13.21 -58.05 19.67
N ALA A 9 13.94 -57.80 20.75
CA ALA A 9 13.33 -57.37 21.98
C ALA A 9 12.53 -56.06 21.73
N GLN A 10 11.21 -56.13 21.77
CA GLN A 10 10.35 -54.99 21.68
C GLN A 10 10.47 -54.19 22.98
N ILE A 11 11.23 -53.10 22.94
CA ILE A 11 11.49 -52.24 24.11
C ILE A 11 10.22 -51.46 24.51
N PHE A 12 9.38 -51.09 23.54
CA PHE A 12 8.18 -50.31 23.79
C PHE A 12 6.90 -51.17 23.67
N HIS A 13 5.89 -50.83 24.46
CA HIS A 13 4.57 -51.47 24.39
C HIS A 13 3.93 -51.21 23.02
N ARG A 14 3.04 -52.08 22.53
CA ARG A 14 2.37 -51.96 21.20
C ARG A 14 1.63 -50.64 21.01
N SER A 15 1.09 -50.05 22.09
CA SER A 15 0.44 -48.74 22.07
C SER A 15 1.41 -47.60 21.76
N ALA A 16 2.73 -47.78 21.94
CA ALA A 16 3.72 -46.73 21.60
C ALA A 16 3.70 -46.36 20.13
N ASN A 17 3.40 -47.31 19.24
CA ASN A 17 3.28 -47.02 17.81
C ASN A 17 2.08 -46.10 17.49
N PHE A 18 0.96 -46.27 18.21
CA PHE A 18 -0.19 -45.39 18.09
C PHE A 18 0.15 -43.98 18.60
N ILE A 19 0.74 -43.88 19.77
CA ILE A 19 1.15 -42.61 20.36
C ILE A 19 2.15 -41.89 19.43
N ALA A 20 3.17 -42.60 18.92
CA ALA A 20 4.14 -42.04 18.00
C ALA A 20 3.49 -41.49 16.70
N ARG A 21 2.58 -42.27 16.09
CA ARG A 21 1.84 -41.81 14.92
C ARG A 21 0.93 -40.61 15.23
N ALA A 22 0.20 -40.69 16.32
CA ALA A 22 -0.70 -39.62 16.74
C ALA A 22 0.06 -38.33 17.08
N SER A 23 1.22 -38.44 17.74
CA SER A 23 2.05 -37.27 18.09
C SER A 23 2.69 -36.64 16.83
N LEU A 24 3.17 -37.47 15.89
CA LEU A 24 3.73 -36.96 14.63
C LEU A 24 2.67 -36.27 13.79
N LEU A 25 1.50 -36.90 13.61
CA LEU A 25 0.39 -36.31 12.84
C LEU A 25 -0.16 -35.06 13.55
N GLY A 26 -0.37 -35.14 14.86
CA GLY A 26 -0.83 -34.01 15.66
C GLY A 26 0.17 -32.85 15.63
N GLY A 27 1.47 -33.15 15.77
CA GLY A 27 2.53 -32.16 15.64
C GLY A 27 2.59 -31.50 14.26
N ALA A 28 2.47 -32.28 13.18
CA ALA A 28 2.42 -31.75 11.83
C ALA A 28 1.19 -30.87 11.60
N LEU A 29 0.02 -31.28 12.07
CA LEU A 29 -1.21 -30.48 11.99
C LEU A 29 -1.10 -29.18 12.79
N LEU A 30 -0.57 -29.22 14.01
CA LEU A 30 -0.35 -28.02 14.82
C LEU A 30 0.65 -27.07 14.16
N ALA A 31 1.76 -27.59 13.63
CA ALA A 31 2.74 -26.77 12.91
C ALA A 31 2.12 -26.13 11.65
N GLY A 32 1.34 -26.89 10.89
CA GLY A 32 0.60 -26.39 9.73
C GLY A 32 -0.41 -25.31 10.11
N ALA A 33 -1.18 -25.53 11.16
CA ALA A 33 -2.14 -24.55 11.67
C ALA A 33 -1.45 -23.27 12.17
N ALA A 34 -0.35 -23.40 12.92
CA ALA A 34 0.42 -22.26 13.41
C ALA A 34 1.01 -21.45 12.23
N LEU A 35 1.60 -22.11 11.24
CA LEU A 35 2.11 -21.46 10.03
C LEU A 35 1.00 -20.72 9.29
N THR A 36 -0.14 -21.37 9.10
CA THR A 36 -1.30 -20.75 8.44
C THR A 36 -1.78 -19.53 9.22
N ALA A 37 -1.89 -19.61 10.54
CA ALA A 37 -2.28 -18.50 11.39
C ALA A 37 -1.31 -17.31 11.26
N VAL A 38 0.00 -17.56 11.28
CA VAL A 38 1.03 -16.53 11.07
C VAL A 38 0.89 -15.87 9.71
N LEU A 39 0.72 -16.66 8.63
CA LEU A 39 0.58 -16.13 7.27
C LEU A 39 -0.70 -15.30 7.09
N VAL A 40 -1.81 -15.71 7.69
CA VAL A 40 -3.07 -14.96 7.66
C VAL A 40 -2.95 -13.66 8.47
N LEU A 41 -2.40 -13.72 9.68
CA LEU A 41 -2.19 -12.54 10.51
C LEU A 41 -1.25 -11.54 9.86
N ALA A 42 -0.15 -12.00 9.28
CA ALA A 42 0.82 -11.12 8.60
C ALA A 42 0.22 -10.35 7.40
N ARG A 43 -0.85 -10.89 6.79
CA ARG A 43 -1.57 -10.26 5.69
C ARG A 43 -2.86 -9.55 6.12
N SER A 44 -3.21 -9.63 7.38
CA SER A 44 -4.44 -9.02 7.91
C SER A 44 -4.32 -7.50 8.01
N PRO A 45 -5.45 -6.77 7.98
CA PRO A 45 -5.48 -5.33 8.27
C PRO A 45 -4.88 -4.94 9.62
N TYR A 46 -4.86 -5.87 10.58
CA TYR A 46 -4.25 -5.66 11.89
C TYR A 46 -2.74 -5.38 11.80
N ILE A 47 -2.03 -6.06 10.89
CA ILE A 47 -0.59 -5.85 10.66
C ILE A 47 -0.33 -4.82 9.57
N THR A 48 -1.07 -4.91 8.44
CA THR A 48 -0.84 -4.08 7.26
C THR A 48 -1.41 -2.68 7.40
N ASN A 49 -2.37 -2.47 8.31
CA ASN A 49 -3.20 -1.27 8.45
C ASN A 49 -3.98 -0.91 7.16
N GLU A 50 -4.13 -1.84 6.23
CA GLU A 50 -4.93 -1.65 5.03
C GLU A 50 -6.39 -1.40 5.41
N ARG A 51 -7.00 -0.37 4.78
CA ARG A 51 -8.38 0.07 5.01
C ARG A 51 -8.70 0.48 6.46
N VAL A 52 -7.68 0.78 7.24
CA VAL A 52 -7.84 1.29 8.62
C VAL A 52 -7.55 2.78 8.61
N THR A 53 -8.50 3.58 9.08
CA THR A 53 -8.30 5.02 9.31
C THR A 53 -7.43 5.21 10.55
N ARG A 54 -6.54 6.20 10.50
CA ARG A 54 -5.65 6.53 11.62
C ARG A 54 -5.96 7.93 12.13
N THR A 55 -5.93 8.10 13.44
CA THR A 55 -6.06 9.41 14.06
C THR A 55 -4.95 10.35 13.57
N GLN A 56 -5.37 11.55 13.17
CA GLN A 56 -4.50 12.62 12.71
C GLN A 56 -4.56 13.80 13.68
N PRO A 57 -3.49 14.60 13.80
CA PRO A 57 -3.55 15.84 14.58
C PRO A 57 -4.66 16.79 14.10
N VAL A 58 -4.85 16.85 12.79
CA VAL A 58 -5.96 17.55 12.15
C VAL A 58 -6.76 16.53 11.35
N GLN A 59 -8.07 16.45 11.56
CA GLN A 59 -8.98 15.55 10.85
C GLN A 59 -9.22 16.08 9.41
N PHE A 60 -8.17 16.03 8.59
CA PHE A 60 -8.22 16.55 7.23
C PHE A 60 -9.05 15.66 6.32
N SER A 61 -10.05 16.24 5.65
CA SER A 61 -10.94 15.55 4.74
C SER A 61 -10.57 15.81 3.28
N HIS A 62 -10.01 14.79 2.62
CA HIS A 62 -9.83 14.85 1.17
C HIS A 62 -11.17 14.88 0.43
N LYS A 63 -12.20 14.22 0.98
CA LYS A 63 -13.54 14.27 0.39
C LYS A 63 -14.01 15.72 0.26
N HIS A 64 -13.88 16.52 1.31
CA HIS A 64 -14.27 17.92 1.27
C HIS A 64 -13.44 18.74 0.27
N HIS A 65 -12.10 18.71 0.40
CA HIS A 65 -11.23 19.57 -0.42
C HIS A 65 -11.13 19.13 -1.89
N VAL A 66 -11.05 17.83 -2.15
CA VAL A 66 -10.88 17.29 -3.50
C VAL A 66 -12.22 16.93 -4.14
N GLY A 67 -13.09 16.26 -3.37
CA GLY A 67 -14.37 15.76 -3.88
C GLY A 67 -15.42 16.86 -4.02
N ASP A 68 -15.58 17.66 -2.98
CA ASP A 68 -16.65 18.67 -2.92
C ASP A 68 -16.18 20.03 -3.49
N ASP A 69 -14.95 20.48 -3.15
CA ASP A 69 -14.40 21.78 -3.57
C ASP A 69 -13.60 21.71 -4.89
N GLY A 70 -13.24 20.51 -5.37
CA GLY A 70 -12.53 20.31 -6.63
C GLY A 70 -11.07 20.76 -6.64
N ILE A 71 -10.42 20.86 -5.47
CA ILE A 71 -9.00 21.26 -5.37
C ILE A 71 -8.12 20.17 -5.99
N ASP A 72 -7.27 20.57 -6.94
CA ASP A 72 -6.32 19.67 -7.61
C ASP A 72 -5.28 19.12 -6.62
N CYS A 73 -4.94 17.85 -6.78
CA CYS A 73 -3.96 17.14 -5.92
C CYS A 73 -2.62 17.89 -5.85
N ARG A 74 -2.18 18.47 -6.97
CA ARG A 74 -0.90 19.18 -7.12
C ARG A 74 -0.85 20.49 -6.37
N TYR A 75 -1.99 21.07 -5.99
CA TYR A 75 -2.01 22.27 -5.15
C TYR A 75 -1.37 22.02 -3.78
N CYS A 76 -1.57 20.83 -3.24
CA CYS A 76 -1.02 20.40 -1.96
C CYS A 76 0.21 19.50 -2.12
N HIS A 77 0.17 18.55 -3.05
CA HIS A 77 1.26 17.60 -3.31
C HIS A 77 2.16 18.09 -4.45
N THR A 78 2.80 19.24 -4.25
CA THR A 78 3.49 20.02 -5.30
C THR A 78 4.69 19.31 -5.92
N SER A 79 5.28 18.31 -5.24
CA SER A 79 6.48 17.60 -5.73
C SER A 79 6.18 16.26 -6.38
N VAL A 80 4.91 15.85 -6.50
CA VAL A 80 4.52 14.50 -6.93
C VAL A 80 4.97 14.17 -8.35
N GLU A 81 5.04 15.14 -9.24
CA GLU A 81 5.46 14.97 -10.65
C GLU A 81 6.99 15.02 -10.83
N SER A 82 7.73 15.55 -9.86
CA SER A 82 9.18 15.82 -9.98
C SER A 82 10.05 15.09 -8.98
N SER A 83 9.48 14.56 -7.88
CA SER A 83 10.22 13.95 -6.78
C SER A 83 9.77 12.50 -6.51
N ALA A 84 10.66 11.74 -5.89
CA ALA A 84 10.32 10.45 -5.33
C ALA A 84 9.25 10.55 -4.24
N TYR A 85 9.20 11.69 -3.55
CA TYR A 85 8.27 11.94 -2.46
C TYR A 85 7.22 12.96 -2.89
N ALA A 86 5.94 12.60 -2.76
CA ALA A 86 4.83 13.49 -3.17
C ALA A 86 4.73 14.76 -2.33
N GLY A 87 5.26 14.71 -1.10
CA GLY A 87 5.23 15.82 -0.15
C GLY A 87 3.92 15.90 0.64
N ILE A 88 4.04 16.39 1.87
CA ILE A 88 2.93 16.88 2.67
C ILE A 88 3.00 18.42 2.58
N PRO A 89 1.89 19.11 2.31
CA PRO A 89 1.92 20.56 2.14
C PRO A 89 2.38 21.24 3.42
N PRO A 90 3.19 22.31 3.33
CA PRO A 90 3.52 23.14 4.49
C PRO A 90 2.25 23.84 5.00
N THR A 91 2.19 24.15 6.29
CA THR A 91 1.02 24.75 6.94
C THR A 91 0.55 26.04 6.28
N ARG A 92 1.46 26.83 5.71
CA ARG A 92 1.12 28.04 4.93
C ARG A 92 0.17 27.75 3.76
N THR A 93 0.22 26.56 3.14
CA THR A 93 -0.72 26.19 2.07
C THR A 93 -2.16 26.12 2.59
N CYS A 94 -2.35 25.60 3.80
CA CYS A 94 -3.64 25.61 4.48
C CYS A 94 -4.12 27.04 4.77
N MET A 95 -3.20 27.89 5.20
CA MET A 95 -3.48 29.27 5.57
C MET A 95 -3.79 30.19 4.38
N ASN A 96 -3.53 29.78 3.13
CA ASN A 96 -3.99 30.52 1.96
C ASN A 96 -5.52 30.71 1.95
N CYS A 97 -6.26 29.74 2.47
CA CYS A 97 -7.72 29.77 2.60
C CYS A 97 -8.15 29.97 4.06
N HIS A 98 -7.54 29.22 5.00
CA HIS A 98 -7.97 29.18 6.40
C HIS A 98 -7.53 30.40 7.24
N SER A 99 -6.80 31.34 6.66
CA SER A 99 -6.62 32.68 7.26
C SER A 99 -7.93 33.49 7.26
N VAL A 100 -8.86 33.17 6.34
CA VAL A 100 -10.16 33.83 6.19
C VAL A 100 -11.31 32.86 6.46
N LEU A 101 -11.26 31.68 5.80
CA LEU A 101 -12.31 30.67 5.95
C LEU A 101 -12.10 29.86 7.23
N PHE A 102 -13.15 29.80 8.06
CA PHE A 102 -13.14 29.07 9.33
C PHE A 102 -12.01 29.51 10.28
N ASN A 103 -11.63 30.79 10.23
CA ASN A 103 -10.46 31.32 10.96
C ASN A 103 -10.63 31.33 12.48
N ASN A 104 -11.86 31.14 13.01
CA ASN A 104 -12.19 31.17 14.43
C ASN A 104 -12.62 29.80 14.99
N VAL A 105 -12.58 28.71 14.19
CA VAL A 105 -13.02 27.39 14.68
C VAL A 105 -11.89 26.67 15.42
N GLY A 106 -12.23 26.07 16.57
CA GLY A 106 -11.25 25.45 17.47
C GLY A 106 -10.48 24.28 16.88
N TYR A 107 -11.12 23.45 16.04
CA TYR A 107 -10.46 22.28 15.45
C TYR A 107 -9.37 22.61 14.40
N LEU A 108 -9.29 23.89 13.95
CA LEU A 108 -8.20 24.39 13.10
C LEU A 108 -7.13 25.18 13.90
N GLU A 109 -7.23 25.27 15.22
CA GLU A 109 -6.25 25.99 16.03
C GLU A 109 -4.83 25.44 15.86
N ILE A 110 -4.67 24.14 15.79
CA ILE A 110 -3.37 23.49 15.57
C ILE A 110 -2.71 23.92 14.26
N ILE A 111 -3.49 24.25 13.22
CA ILE A 111 -2.96 24.78 11.94
C ILE A 111 -2.47 26.22 12.17
N ARG A 112 -3.23 27.04 12.88
CA ARG A 112 -2.87 28.43 13.16
C ARG A 112 -1.64 28.52 14.08
N GLU A 113 -1.55 27.65 15.08
CA GLU A 113 -0.38 27.56 15.98
C GLU A 113 0.86 27.13 15.21
N SER A 114 0.76 26.04 14.42
CA SER A 114 1.83 25.58 13.53
C SER A 114 2.32 26.68 12.60
N TYR A 115 1.40 27.47 12.04
CA TYR A 115 1.76 28.59 11.15
C TYR A 115 2.45 29.74 11.91
N ARG A 116 1.97 30.09 13.11
CA ARG A 116 2.56 31.14 13.94
C ARG A 116 3.94 30.78 14.49
N ALA A 117 4.11 29.52 14.87
CA ALA A 117 5.36 29.00 15.41
C ALA A 117 6.38 28.62 14.31
N ASP A 118 5.97 28.58 13.04
CA ASP A 118 6.75 28.04 11.93
C ASP A 118 7.21 26.58 12.20
N GLU A 119 6.36 25.80 12.86
CA GLU A 119 6.62 24.40 13.20
C GLU A 119 5.70 23.47 12.40
N SER A 120 6.26 22.39 11.84
CA SER A 120 5.50 21.44 11.04
C SER A 120 4.55 20.60 11.90
N ILE A 121 3.31 20.41 11.43
CA ILE A 121 2.36 19.48 12.03
C ILE A 121 2.91 18.05 11.90
N GLN A 122 2.93 17.32 13.00
CA GLN A 122 3.41 15.95 13.06
C GLN A 122 2.31 14.98 12.62
N TRP A 123 2.17 14.81 11.30
CA TRP A 123 1.17 13.93 10.72
C TRP A 123 1.45 12.45 10.99
N THR A 124 0.41 11.68 11.26
CA THR A 124 0.53 10.22 11.33
C THR A 124 0.65 9.66 9.92
N LYS A 125 1.77 8.99 9.62
CA LYS A 125 2.02 8.37 8.30
C LYS A 125 1.02 7.23 8.07
N VAL A 126 0.22 7.33 7.01
CA VAL A 126 -0.81 6.35 6.64
C VAL A 126 -0.25 5.32 5.63
N HIS A 127 0.30 5.78 4.51
CA HIS A 127 0.91 4.92 3.51
C HIS A 127 2.35 4.63 3.89
N ARG A 128 2.66 3.35 4.09
CA ARG A 128 3.98 2.93 4.53
C ARG A 128 4.50 1.77 3.67
N LEU A 129 5.72 1.94 3.18
CA LEU A 129 6.52 0.88 2.56
C LEU A 129 7.64 0.46 3.53
N ALA A 130 8.18 -0.73 3.33
CA ALA A 130 9.38 -1.15 4.04
C ALA A 130 10.57 -0.25 3.69
N ASP A 131 11.48 -0.01 4.64
CA ASP A 131 12.55 0.97 4.48
C ASP A 131 13.57 0.61 3.37
N TYR A 132 13.62 -0.66 2.97
CA TYR A 132 14.45 -1.16 1.87
C TYR A 132 13.77 -1.08 0.49
N VAL A 133 12.57 -0.48 0.39
CA VAL A 133 11.85 -0.26 -0.88
C VAL A 133 11.96 1.20 -1.31
N TYR A 134 12.59 1.42 -2.46
CA TYR A 134 12.82 2.76 -3.01
C TYR A 134 11.77 3.11 -4.04
N PHE A 135 10.62 3.55 -3.54
CA PHE A 135 9.51 3.99 -4.38
C PHE A 135 9.72 5.43 -4.87
N ASN A 136 9.34 5.69 -6.12
CA ASN A 136 9.43 7.02 -6.70
C ASN A 136 8.09 7.42 -7.35
N HIS A 137 7.40 8.41 -6.79
CA HIS A 137 6.14 8.92 -7.33
C HIS A 137 6.30 9.50 -8.73
N SER A 138 7.32 10.33 -8.97
CA SER A 138 7.46 11.03 -10.25
C SER A 138 7.57 10.07 -11.44
N ILE A 139 8.26 8.93 -11.27
CA ILE A 139 8.37 7.92 -12.33
C ILE A 139 6.98 7.33 -12.65
N HIS A 140 6.19 6.97 -11.65
CA HIS A 140 4.86 6.38 -11.86
C HIS A 140 3.90 7.38 -12.52
N ILE A 141 3.87 8.61 -12.03
CA ILE A 141 3.04 9.69 -12.58
C ILE A 141 3.44 9.96 -14.03
N ASN A 142 4.73 10.17 -14.31
CA ASN A 142 5.21 10.46 -15.66
C ASN A 142 5.06 9.27 -16.62
N LYS A 143 4.89 8.06 -16.12
CA LYS A 143 4.61 6.85 -16.90
C LYS A 143 3.13 6.48 -16.96
N GLY A 144 2.23 7.39 -16.57
CA GLY A 144 0.79 7.22 -16.79
C GLY A 144 0.05 6.42 -15.73
N ILE A 145 0.58 6.30 -14.53
CA ILE A 145 -0.12 5.66 -13.40
C ILE A 145 -0.89 6.73 -12.63
N GLY A 146 -2.21 6.56 -12.55
CA GLY A 146 -3.06 7.49 -11.81
C GLY A 146 -3.06 7.28 -10.30
N CYS A 147 -3.30 8.35 -9.56
CA CYS A 147 -3.29 8.34 -8.09
C CYS A 147 -4.23 7.29 -7.51
N SER A 148 -5.44 7.16 -8.07
CA SER A 148 -6.45 6.21 -7.61
C SER A 148 -6.05 4.74 -7.75
N SER A 149 -5.08 4.42 -8.62
CA SER A 149 -4.58 3.04 -8.78
C SER A 149 -3.91 2.50 -7.50
N CYS A 150 -3.29 3.39 -6.71
CA CYS A 150 -2.60 3.03 -5.46
C CYS A 150 -3.35 3.52 -4.22
N HIS A 151 -3.89 4.72 -4.28
CA HIS A 151 -4.50 5.40 -3.14
C HIS A 151 -6.01 5.20 -3.04
N GLY A 152 -6.65 4.56 -4.03
CA GLY A 152 -8.11 4.41 -4.10
C GLY A 152 -8.80 5.74 -4.37
N SER A 153 -10.11 5.80 -4.11
CA SER A 153 -10.95 6.99 -4.35
C SER A 153 -10.76 8.03 -3.23
N VAL A 154 -9.59 8.68 -3.20
CA VAL A 154 -9.24 9.66 -2.16
C VAL A 154 -10.26 10.80 -2.09
N ASN A 155 -10.82 11.22 -3.24
CA ASN A 155 -11.89 12.21 -3.32
C ASN A 155 -13.20 11.81 -2.60
N GLN A 156 -13.29 10.57 -2.11
CA GLN A 156 -14.41 10.07 -1.30
C GLN A 156 -14.02 9.78 0.16
N MET A 157 -12.78 10.10 0.55
CA MET A 157 -12.26 9.78 1.89
C MET A 157 -12.38 10.96 2.85
N PRO A 158 -13.29 10.92 3.85
CA PRO A 158 -13.31 11.89 4.94
C PRO A 158 -12.03 11.84 5.78
N LEU A 159 -11.50 10.64 5.99
CA LEU A 159 -10.19 10.41 6.59
C LEU A 159 -9.40 9.48 5.66
N ILE A 160 -8.18 9.87 5.38
CA ILE A 160 -7.31 9.08 4.51
C ILE A 160 -7.01 7.72 5.12
N LEU A 161 -7.05 6.69 4.28
CA LEU A 161 -6.67 5.32 4.63
C LEU A 161 -5.79 4.72 3.54
N GLN A 162 -5.05 3.69 3.88
CA GLN A 162 -4.29 2.90 2.91
C GLN A 162 -5.27 1.97 2.19
N ALA A 163 -5.60 2.28 0.93
CA ALA A 163 -6.59 1.53 0.15
C ALA A 163 -6.06 0.21 -0.41
N SER A 164 -4.75 0.11 -0.61
CA SER A 164 -4.07 -1.04 -1.23
C SER A 164 -3.03 -1.63 -0.28
N PRO A 165 -2.74 -2.93 -0.36
CA PRO A 165 -1.83 -3.60 0.58
C PRO A 165 -0.39 -3.11 0.48
N LEU A 166 0.02 -2.56 -0.66
CA LEU A 166 1.37 -2.05 -0.94
C LEU A 166 2.49 -3.06 -0.65
N ASN A 167 2.18 -4.35 -0.69
CA ASN A 167 3.15 -5.42 -0.55
C ASN A 167 3.82 -5.77 -1.89
N MET A 168 4.91 -6.54 -1.83
CA MET A 168 5.70 -6.90 -3.03
C MET A 168 4.86 -7.57 -4.12
N ASN A 169 3.96 -8.49 -3.77
CA ASN A 169 3.12 -9.17 -4.77
C ASN A 169 2.21 -8.17 -5.50
N TRP A 170 1.58 -7.26 -4.76
CA TRP A 170 0.72 -6.24 -5.34
C TRP A 170 1.48 -5.32 -6.32
N CYS A 171 2.71 -4.92 -5.98
CA CYS A 171 3.57 -4.16 -6.88
C CYS A 171 3.94 -4.99 -8.12
N LEU A 172 4.33 -6.26 -7.94
CA LEU A 172 4.70 -7.15 -9.03
C LEU A 172 3.53 -7.46 -9.96
N ASP A 173 2.30 -7.56 -9.47
CA ASP A 173 1.13 -7.78 -10.32
C ASP A 173 0.96 -6.62 -11.32
N CYS A 174 1.13 -5.37 -10.88
CA CYS A 174 1.16 -4.23 -11.78
C CYS A 174 2.39 -4.23 -12.70
N HIS A 175 3.57 -4.49 -12.19
CA HIS A 175 4.82 -4.48 -12.96
C HIS A 175 4.91 -5.63 -14.00
N ARG A 176 4.17 -6.71 -13.81
CA ARG A 176 4.03 -7.80 -14.79
C ARG A 176 3.05 -7.47 -15.92
N ASN A 177 2.02 -6.68 -15.62
CA ASN A 177 1.02 -6.24 -16.59
C ASN A 177 0.68 -4.75 -16.40
N PRO A 178 1.63 -3.82 -16.67
CA PRO A 178 1.41 -2.40 -16.46
C PRO A 178 0.31 -1.81 -17.35
N GLN A 179 0.06 -2.38 -18.54
CA GLN A 179 -0.90 -1.91 -19.53
C GLN A 179 -2.30 -1.78 -18.94
N ALA A 180 -2.67 -2.70 -18.04
CA ALA A 180 -3.98 -2.69 -17.38
C ALA A 180 -4.22 -1.43 -16.52
N ASN A 181 -3.15 -0.74 -16.10
CA ASN A 181 -3.21 0.39 -15.18
C ASN A 181 -2.81 1.74 -15.78
N LEU A 182 -2.32 1.74 -17.04
CA LEU A 182 -1.93 2.97 -17.71
C LEU A 182 -3.15 3.78 -18.12
N ARG A 183 -3.02 5.09 -18.02
CA ARG A 183 -4.04 6.04 -18.45
C ARG A 183 -3.40 7.23 -19.16
N PRO A 184 -4.17 7.98 -19.98
CA PRO A 184 -3.72 9.24 -20.56
C PRO A 184 -3.24 10.21 -19.48
N LYS A 185 -2.25 11.06 -19.80
CA LYS A 185 -1.63 11.97 -18.82
C LYS A 185 -2.60 12.98 -18.21
N ASP A 186 -3.59 13.42 -18.98
CA ASP A 186 -4.68 14.29 -18.51
C ASP A 186 -5.65 13.61 -17.55
N GLN A 187 -5.60 12.27 -17.47
CA GLN A 187 -6.45 11.46 -16.58
C GLN A 187 -5.75 10.97 -15.30
N ILE A 188 -4.49 11.31 -15.10
CA ILE A 188 -3.69 10.82 -13.95
C ILE A 188 -4.28 11.28 -12.62
N PHE A 189 -4.71 12.54 -12.55
CA PHE A 189 -5.29 13.17 -11.37
C PHE A 189 -6.80 13.05 -11.30
N ASN A 190 -7.44 12.49 -12.36
CA ASN A 190 -8.86 12.19 -12.35
C ASN A 190 -9.16 10.96 -11.48
N MET A 191 -9.75 11.20 -10.30
CA MET A 191 -10.08 10.14 -9.35
C MET A 191 -11.25 9.27 -9.80
N ASP A 192 -12.10 9.79 -10.68
CA ASP A 192 -13.30 9.11 -11.20
C ASP A 192 -13.06 8.44 -12.56
N TRP A 193 -11.80 8.45 -13.03
CA TRP A 193 -11.43 7.79 -14.28
C TRP A 193 -11.73 6.29 -14.24
N LYS A 194 -12.33 5.82 -15.32
CA LYS A 194 -12.64 4.40 -15.53
C LYS A 194 -11.91 3.89 -16.78
N ALA A 195 -11.29 2.72 -16.64
CA ALA A 195 -10.65 2.06 -17.75
C ALA A 195 -11.68 1.79 -18.88
N PRO A 196 -11.35 2.10 -20.14
CA PRO A 196 -12.21 1.78 -21.27
C PRO A 196 -12.29 0.28 -21.48
N ALA A 197 -13.31 -0.21 -22.20
CA ALA A 197 -13.50 -1.63 -22.47
C ALA A 197 -12.30 -2.27 -23.20
N ASN A 198 -11.56 -1.49 -23.98
CA ASN A 198 -10.36 -1.91 -24.70
C ASN A 198 -9.06 -1.49 -23.99
N GLN A 199 -9.04 -1.45 -22.67
CA GLN A 199 -7.90 -0.99 -21.85
C GLN A 199 -6.57 -1.64 -22.23
N GLU A 200 -6.56 -2.92 -22.53
CA GLU A 200 -5.34 -3.64 -22.92
C GLU A 200 -4.72 -3.07 -24.20
N GLU A 201 -5.54 -2.68 -25.18
CA GLU A 201 -5.07 -2.08 -26.42
C GLU A 201 -4.55 -0.64 -26.17
N VAL A 202 -5.35 0.17 -25.49
CA VAL A 202 -4.98 1.54 -25.11
C VAL A 202 -3.71 1.52 -24.27
N GLY A 203 -3.62 0.61 -23.30
CA GLY A 203 -2.46 0.49 -22.44
C GLY A 203 -1.19 0.08 -23.18
N ARG A 204 -1.27 -0.78 -24.22
CA ARG A 204 -0.11 -1.09 -25.08
C ARG A 204 0.38 0.13 -25.86
N GLN A 205 -0.54 0.92 -26.38
CA GLN A 205 -0.21 2.16 -27.08
C GLN A 205 0.46 3.15 -26.15
N LEU A 206 -0.10 3.36 -24.96
CA LEU A 206 0.46 4.24 -23.94
C LEU A 206 1.82 3.72 -23.41
N ALA A 207 2.01 2.41 -23.26
CA ALA A 207 3.28 1.83 -22.87
C ALA A 207 4.39 2.15 -23.87
N ALA A 208 4.09 2.09 -25.15
CA ALA A 208 5.03 2.47 -26.23
C ALA A 208 5.30 3.98 -26.23
N GLU A 209 4.24 4.81 -26.16
CA GLU A 209 4.34 6.27 -26.11
C GLU A 209 5.16 6.76 -24.91
N TYR A 210 4.89 6.22 -23.74
CA TYR A 210 5.57 6.62 -22.48
C TYR A 210 6.92 5.90 -22.30
N LYS A 211 7.32 5.09 -23.29
CA LYS A 211 8.59 4.35 -23.28
C LYS A 211 8.76 3.57 -21.97
N LEU A 212 7.79 2.70 -21.66
CA LEU A 212 7.91 1.83 -20.53
C LEU A 212 9.07 0.84 -20.72
N ARG A 213 9.74 0.51 -19.63
CA ARG A 213 10.69 -0.60 -19.62
C ARG A 213 9.98 -1.92 -19.86
N THR A 214 10.73 -2.91 -20.28
CA THR A 214 10.24 -4.28 -20.43
C THR A 214 9.82 -4.88 -19.08
N THR A 215 8.91 -5.84 -19.10
CA THR A 215 8.47 -6.53 -17.87
C THR A 215 9.65 -7.17 -17.11
N VAL A 216 10.67 -7.67 -17.82
CA VAL A 216 11.88 -8.23 -17.20
C VAL A 216 12.63 -7.15 -16.40
N GLU A 217 12.78 -5.96 -16.96
CA GLU A 217 13.41 -4.83 -16.25
C GLU A 217 12.55 -4.34 -15.09
N LEU A 218 11.23 -4.21 -15.31
CA LEU A 218 10.30 -3.74 -14.28
C LEU A 218 10.20 -4.69 -13.07
N THR A 219 10.41 -6.00 -13.28
CA THR A 219 10.37 -7.01 -12.23
C THR A 219 11.74 -7.39 -11.67
N SER A 220 12.81 -6.73 -12.12
CA SER A 220 14.14 -6.89 -11.56
C SER A 220 14.19 -6.41 -10.10
N CYS A 221 14.88 -7.15 -9.24
CA CYS A 221 15.00 -6.81 -7.82
C CYS A 221 15.52 -5.38 -7.61
N SER A 222 16.50 -4.95 -8.40
CA SER A 222 17.11 -3.62 -8.32
C SER A 222 16.20 -2.48 -8.78
N THR A 223 15.03 -2.76 -9.36
CA THR A 223 14.02 -1.74 -9.68
C THR A 223 13.39 -1.16 -8.41
N CYS A 224 13.22 -2.00 -7.39
CA CYS A 224 12.55 -1.64 -6.14
C CYS A 224 13.51 -1.63 -4.94
N HIS A 225 14.55 -2.46 -4.97
CA HIS A 225 15.49 -2.65 -3.85
C HIS A 225 16.91 -2.19 -4.23
N ARG A 226 17.56 -1.46 -3.33
CA ARG A 226 18.94 -0.97 -3.50
C ARG A 226 19.74 -1.21 -2.23
#